data_f39823ef2fb118c57573e343135d3d67
#
_entry.id   f39823ef2fb118c57573e343135d3d67
#
_cell.length_a   1.000
_cell.length_b   1.000
_cell.length_c   1.000
_cell.angle_alpha   90.00
_cell.angle_beta   90.00
_cell.angle_gamma   90.00
#
_symmetry.space_group_name_H-M   'P 1'
#
loop_
_entity.id
_entity.type
_entity.pdbx_description
1 polymer ?
#
loop_
_entity_poly.entity_id
_entity_poly.type
_entity_poly.pdbx_seq_one_letter_code
_entity_poly.pdbx_strand_id
1 'polypeptide(L)'
;EIGVRLVGSEMCIRDRSLGERIKNLAWMSDATKEKALEKLATFHVKIGYPDKWKDYSSLEIKDDSYWANIERANQWEHAEMIAKAGKPVDKDEWLMTPQTVNAYYNPTTNEICFPAGILQYPFFDMNADDAFNYGAIGVVIGHEMTHGFDDQGRQYDKDGNLKDWWTEEDAKNFEERAQVMVNFFDSIEVAPGVHANGQLTLGENIADHGGLQVSYQAFKNATVQAPLKDENGFTPEQRFFLAYANVWAGNIRPEEILRLTKLDVHSLGKWRVNGALPQIGAWYEAFDVTEDDPMFLPVDKRVSIW
;
A
#
# COMPACT_ATOMS: atom_id res chain seq x y z
N GLU A 1 4.92 20.51 10.79
CA GLU A 1 6.22 20.06 10.24
C GLU A 1 6.17 18.63 9.70
N ILE A 2 5.57 17.65 10.40
CA ILE A 2 5.39 16.28 9.93
C ILE A 2 4.67 16.26 8.57
N GLY A 3 3.55 16.98 8.45
CA GLY A 3 2.78 17.08 7.22
C GLY A 3 3.58 17.59 6.02
N VAL A 4 4.41 18.62 6.22
CA VAL A 4 5.17 19.25 5.11
C VAL A 4 6.24 18.28 4.55
N ARG A 5 6.94 17.54 5.42
CA ARG A 5 7.97 16.59 4.98
C ARG A 5 7.35 15.36 4.31
N LEU A 6 6.23 14.87 4.85
CA LEU A 6 5.48 13.76 4.27
C LEU A 6 4.86 14.15 2.92
N VAL A 7 4.24 15.34 2.83
CA VAL A 7 3.70 15.87 1.57
C VAL A 7 4.78 16.00 0.51
N GLY A 8 6.00 16.41 0.88
CA GLY A 8 7.13 16.45 -0.06
C GLY A 8 7.53 15.05 -0.57
N SER A 9 7.59 14.07 0.32
CA SER A 9 7.89 12.67 -0.05
C SER A 9 6.77 12.06 -0.88
N GLU A 10 5.50 12.29 -0.50
CA GLU A 10 4.33 11.84 -1.23
C GLU A 10 4.32 12.40 -2.67
N MET A 11 4.56 13.69 -2.86
CA MET A 11 4.65 14.29 -4.19
C MET A 11 5.76 13.67 -5.04
N CYS A 12 6.94 13.37 -4.45
CA CYS A 12 8.02 12.70 -5.16
C CYS A 12 7.64 11.27 -5.56
N ILE A 13 6.97 10.54 -4.69
CA ILE A 13 6.53 9.17 -4.94
C ILE A 13 5.42 9.17 -6.00
N ARG A 14 4.38 9.99 -5.83
CA ARG A 14 3.22 10.05 -6.72
C ARG A 14 3.57 10.62 -8.10
N ASP A 15 3.93 11.89 -8.13
CA ASP A 15 3.98 12.66 -9.39
C ASP A 15 5.18 12.28 -10.25
N ARG A 16 6.26 11.82 -9.63
CA ARG A 16 7.48 11.52 -10.34
C ARG A 16 7.68 10.02 -10.52
N SER A 17 7.80 9.26 -9.44
CA SER A 17 8.28 7.88 -9.55
C SER A 17 7.23 6.92 -10.12
N LEU A 18 5.99 6.92 -9.62
CA LEU A 18 4.94 6.05 -10.17
C LEU A 18 4.56 6.46 -11.60
N GLY A 19 4.44 7.78 -11.85
CA GLY A 19 4.16 8.28 -13.19
C GLY A 19 5.26 7.96 -14.21
N GLU A 20 6.54 8.04 -13.82
CA GLU A 20 7.67 7.64 -14.66
C GLU A 20 7.65 6.12 -14.95
N ARG A 21 7.35 5.30 -13.94
CA ARG A 21 7.24 3.86 -14.13
C ARG A 21 6.13 3.49 -15.09
N ILE A 22 4.92 4.04 -14.90
CA ILE A 22 3.78 3.81 -15.83
C ILE A 22 4.16 4.15 -17.27
N LYS A 23 4.81 5.30 -17.49
CA LYS A 23 5.26 5.72 -18.84
C LYS A 23 6.22 4.71 -19.48
N ASN A 24 7.05 4.06 -18.67
CA ASN A 24 8.10 3.17 -19.12
C ASN A 24 7.68 1.68 -19.18
N LEU A 25 6.44 1.32 -18.81
CA LEU A 25 5.96 -0.06 -18.89
C LEU A 25 5.92 -0.53 -20.35
N ALA A 26 6.74 -1.50 -20.69
CA ALA A 26 6.83 -2.01 -22.06
C ALA A 26 5.61 -2.85 -22.47
N TRP A 27 4.89 -3.39 -21.50
CA TRP A 27 3.74 -4.29 -21.74
C TRP A 27 2.40 -3.56 -21.85
N MET A 28 2.33 -2.28 -21.45
CA MET A 28 1.12 -1.46 -21.45
C MET A 28 1.10 -0.53 -22.66
N SER A 29 -0.03 -0.44 -23.37
CA SER A 29 -0.23 0.47 -24.48
C SER A 29 -0.24 1.94 -24.05
N ASP A 30 0.05 2.84 -24.98
CA ASP A 30 0.03 4.28 -24.71
C ASP A 30 -1.37 4.77 -24.32
N ALA A 31 -2.42 4.18 -24.86
CA ALA A 31 -3.81 4.52 -24.53
C ALA A 31 -4.13 4.23 -23.07
N THR A 32 -3.72 3.05 -22.55
CA THR A 32 -3.92 2.70 -21.15
C THR A 32 -3.00 3.51 -20.23
N LYS A 33 -1.75 3.80 -20.64
CA LYS A 33 -0.84 4.67 -19.89
C LYS A 33 -1.42 6.08 -19.69
N GLU A 34 -2.01 6.66 -20.75
CA GLU A 34 -2.64 7.98 -20.65
C GLU A 34 -3.75 7.99 -19.59
N LYS A 35 -4.62 6.99 -19.59
CA LYS A 35 -5.70 6.84 -18.60
C LYS A 35 -5.17 6.58 -17.20
N ALA A 36 -4.12 5.78 -17.06
CA ALA A 36 -3.47 5.53 -15.78
C ALA A 36 -2.87 6.83 -15.20
N LEU A 37 -2.22 7.63 -16.02
CA LEU A 37 -1.67 8.93 -15.62
C LEU A 37 -2.77 9.96 -15.27
N GLU A 38 -3.89 9.99 -16.01
CA GLU A 38 -5.06 10.79 -15.65
C GLU A 38 -5.59 10.38 -14.27
N LYS A 39 -5.72 9.07 -14.00
CA LYS A 39 -6.19 8.55 -12.71
C LYS A 39 -5.23 8.92 -11.59
N LEU A 40 -3.93 8.74 -11.78
CA LEU A 40 -2.89 9.12 -10.81
C LEU A 40 -2.95 10.61 -10.47
N ALA A 41 -3.12 11.47 -11.47
CA ALA A 41 -3.18 12.93 -11.29
C ALA A 41 -4.43 13.40 -10.50
N THR A 42 -5.46 12.57 -10.41
CA THR A 42 -6.73 12.90 -9.72
C THR A 42 -6.86 12.26 -8.34
N PHE A 43 -5.81 11.63 -7.81
CA PHE A 43 -5.84 11.11 -6.45
C PHE A 43 -6.14 12.21 -5.45
N HIS A 44 -7.18 11.98 -4.64
CA HIS A 44 -7.47 12.82 -3.48
C HIS A 44 -6.63 12.36 -2.29
N VAL A 45 -5.84 13.27 -1.71
CA VAL A 45 -4.86 12.93 -0.67
C VAL A 45 -5.31 13.45 0.68
N LYS A 46 -5.35 12.56 1.68
CA LYS A 46 -5.71 12.85 3.07
C LYS A 46 -4.56 12.48 4.00
N ILE A 47 -4.04 13.45 4.77
CA ILE A 47 -2.88 13.23 5.65
C ILE A 47 -3.17 13.82 7.02
N GLY A 48 -2.95 13.02 8.07
CA GLY A 48 -3.01 13.45 9.46
C GLY A 48 -4.41 13.34 10.07
N TYR A 49 -5.25 14.32 9.84
CA TYR A 49 -6.60 14.39 10.40
C TYR A 49 -7.53 15.23 9.51
N PRO A 50 -8.87 15.05 9.60
CA PRO A 50 -9.82 15.78 8.78
C PRO A 50 -9.92 17.26 9.20
N ASP A 51 -10.10 18.16 8.24
CA ASP A 51 -10.40 19.59 8.52
C ASP A 51 -11.73 19.75 9.27
N LYS A 52 -12.72 18.91 8.92
CA LYS A 52 -14.02 18.86 9.57
C LYS A 52 -14.20 17.55 10.33
N TRP A 53 -14.28 17.64 11.66
CA TRP A 53 -14.51 16.50 12.51
C TRP A 53 -15.96 16.02 12.41
N LYS A 54 -16.15 14.68 12.55
CA LYS A 54 -17.48 14.06 12.64
C LYS A 54 -18.20 14.63 13.86
N ASP A 55 -19.41 15.16 13.65
CA ASP A 55 -20.22 15.74 14.73
C ASP A 55 -21.07 14.67 15.40
N TYR A 56 -20.74 14.38 16.65
CA TYR A 56 -21.48 13.43 17.50
C TYR A 56 -22.47 14.09 18.45
N SER A 57 -22.75 15.39 18.32
CA SER A 57 -23.60 16.14 19.24
C SER A 57 -25.04 15.61 19.33
N SER A 58 -25.54 14.97 18.27
CA SER A 58 -26.85 14.35 18.23
C SER A 58 -26.88 12.91 18.77
N LEU A 59 -25.73 12.31 19.08
CA LEU A 59 -25.67 10.98 19.68
C LEU A 59 -25.97 11.06 21.18
N GLU A 60 -27.08 10.46 21.61
CA GLU A 60 -27.49 10.42 23.02
C GLU A 60 -26.75 9.28 23.76
N ILE A 61 -25.98 9.65 24.78
CA ILE A 61 -25.34 8.70 25.72
C ILE A 61 -26.02 8.87 27.09
N LYS A 62 -26.41 7.76 27.73
CA LYS A 62 -27.11 7.73 29.03
C LYS A 62 -26.34 6.90 30.05
N ASP A 63 -26.55 7.23 31.32
CA ASP A 63 -26.04 6.47 32.48
C ASP A 63 -27.01 5.34 32.86
N ASP A 64 -27.29 4.46 31.87
CA ASP A 64 -28.17 3.29 32.08
C ASP A 64 -27.43 1.96 31.90
N SER A 65 -26.93 1.68 30.69
CA SER A 65 -26.08 0.52 30.47
C SER A 65 -25.13 0.73 29.26
N TYR A 66 -23.99 0.10 29.31
CA TYR A 66 -23.03 0.08 28.21
C TYR A 66 -23.67 -0.49 26.93
N TRP A 67 -24.42 -1.60 27.05
CA TRP A 67 -25.10 -2.21 25.93
C TRP A 67 -26.15 -1.28 25.26
N ALA A 68 -26.96 -0.60 26.05
CA ALA A 68 -27.93 0.35 25.52
C ALA A 68 -27.24 1.55 24.79
N ASN A 69 -26.08 1.98 25.28
CA ASN A 69 -25.29 3.00 24.57
C ASN A 69 -24.70 2.49 23.26
N ILE A 70 -24.26 1.23 23.17
CA ILE A 70 -23.85 0.59 21.91
C ILE A 70 -25.00 0.56 20.91
N GLU A 71 -26.21 0.18 21.36
CA GLU A 71 -27.40 0.18 20.49
C GLU A 71 -27.73 1.58 19.96
N ARG A 72 -27.67 2.62 20.82
CA ARG A 72 -27.88 4.03 20.41
C ARG A 72 -26.84 4.47 19.39
N ALA A 73 -25.56 4.13 19.62
CA ALA A 73 -24.48 4.45 18.70
C ALA A 73 -24.70 3.79 17.33
N ASN A 74 -25.03 2.50 17.31
CA ASN A 74 -25.32 1.76 16.08
C ASN A 74 -26.53 2.33 15.32
N GLN A 75 -27.61 2.69 16.03
CA GLN A 75 -28.79 3.31 15.44
C GLN A 75 -28.46 4.69 14.86
N TRP A 76 -27.66 5.46 15.56
CA TRP A 76 -27.21 6.78 15.11
C TRP A 76 -26.32 6.66 13.86
N GLU A 77 -25.34 5.75 13.86
CA GLU A 77 -24.49 5.51 12.69
C GLU A 77 -25.29 5.02 11.48
N HIS A 78 -26.27 4.13 11.71
CA HIS A 78 -27.17 3.69 10.65
C HIS A 78 -28.00 4.86 10.07
N ALA A 79 -28.52 5.74 10.92
CA ALA A 79 -29.26 6.91 10.48
C ALA A 79 -28.38 7.88 9.66
N GLU A 80 -27.13 8.12 10.10
CA GLU A 80 -26.14 8.91 9.35
C GLU A 80 -25.84 8.29 7.98
N MET A 81 -25.68 6.96 7.91
CA MET A 81 -25.45 6.25 6.65
C MET A 81 -26.65 6.42 5.70
N ILE A 82 -27.87 6.20 6.18
CA ILE A 82 -29.10 6.37 5.38
C ILE A 82 -29.29 7.82 4.92
N ALA A 83 -28.92 8.80 5.76
CA ALA A 83 -29.02 10.21 5.43
C ALA A 83 -28.11 10.65 4.26
N LYS A 84 -27.15 9.82 3.86
CA LYS A 84 -26.30 10.04 2.67
C LYS A 84 -27.01 9.67 1.36
N ALA A 85 -28.04 8.84 1.42
CA ALA A 85 -28.74 8.36 0.23
C ALA A 85 -29.30 9.54 -0.59
N GLY A 86 -29.02 9.54 -1.89
CA GLY A 86 -29.42 10.61 -2.83
C GLY A 86 -28.64 11.91 -2.71
N LYS A 87 -27.62 11.99 -1.88
CA LYS A 87 -26.69 13.11 -1.82
C LYS A 87 -25.43 12.84 -2.68
N PRO A 88 -24.73 13.89 -3.16
CA PRO A 88 -23.38 13.73 -3.73
C PRO A 88 -22.42 13.05 -2.75
N VAL A 89 -21.45 12.32 -3.28
CA VAL A 89 -20.38 11.73 -2.47
C VAL A 89 -19.56 12.85 -1.81
N ASP A 90 -19.41 12.75 -0.48
CA ASP A 90 -18.53 13.63 0.28
C ASP A 90 -17.10 13.07 0.21
N LYS A 91 -16.26 13.68 -0.63
CA LYS A 91 -14.86 13.25 -0.78
C LYS A 91 -13.97 13.65 0.42
N ASP A 92 -14.47 14.52 1.32
CA ASP A 92 -13.72 14.93 2.52
C ASP A 92 -13.99 14.03 3.73
N GLU A 93 -14.94 13.10 3.61
CA GLU A 93 -15.24 12.14 4.66
C GLU A 93 -14.05 11.15 4.85
N TRP A 94 -13.60 11.00 6.09
CA TRP A 94 -12.57 10.04 6.47
C TRP A 94 -13.18 8.70 6.88
N LEU A 95 -12.65 7.60 6.31
CA LEU A 95 -13.09 6.23 6.63
C LEU A 95 -12.35 5.65 7.85
N MET A 96 -11.19 6.22 8.19
CA MET A 96 -10.41 5.87 9.37
C MET A 96 -10.30 7.07 10.31
N THR A 97 -10.28 6.81 11.61
CA THR A 97 -10.03 7.85 12.61
C THR A 97 -8.55 8.24 12.65
N PRO A 98 -8.19 9.47 13.03
CA PRO A 98 -6.80 9.94 13.01
C PRO A 98 -5.81 9.14 13.87
N GLN A 99 -6.27 8.46 14.92
CA GLN A 99 -5.42 7.59 15.77
C GLN A 99 -5.19 6.19 15.19
N THR A 100 -5.82 5.85 14.08
CA THR A 100 -5.67 4.52 13.44
C THR A 100 -4.25 4.38 12.89
N VAL A 101 -3.55 3.30 13.29
CA VAL A 101 -2.24 2.94 12.75
C VAL A 101 -2.47 2.10 11.50
N ASN A 102 -2.86 2.75 10.43
CA ASN A 102 -3.09 2.18 9.11
C ASN A 102 -3.17 3.30 8.06
N ALA A 103 -3.28 2.90 6.79
CA ALA A 103 -3.56 3.75 5.64
C ALA A 103 -4.62 3.06 4.76
N TYR A 104 -5.16 3.73 3.76
CA TYR A 104 -6.04 3.10 2.78
C TYR A 104 -6.06 3.83 1.44
N TYR A 105 -6.33 3.08 0.38
CA TYR A 105 -6.87 3.58 -0.89
C TYR A 105 -8.36 3.25 -0.99
N ASN A 106 -9.17 4.23 -1.42
CA ASN A 106 -10.59 4.00 -1.71
C ASN A 106 -10.86 4.22 -3.21
N PRO A 107 -11.17 3.15 -3.97
CA PRO A 107 -11.39 3.25 -5.41
C PRO A 107 -12.63 4.07 -5.79
N THR A 108 -13.66 4.13 -4.93
CA THR A 108 -14.91 4.83 -5.23
C THR A 108 -14.80 6.36 -5.15
N THR A 109 -13.80 6.87 -4.47
CA THR A 109 -13.47 8.29 -4.36
C THR A 109 -12.13 8.65 -4.99
N ASN A 110 -11.38 7.63 -5.43
CA ASN A 110 -10.01 7.74 -5.93
C ASN A 110 -9.10 8.49 -4.95
N GLU A 111 -9.09 8.03 -3.69
CA GLU A 111 -8.38 8.70 -2.59
C GLU A 111 -7.39 7.79 -1.88
N ILE A 112 -6.32 8.39 -1.37
CA ILE A 112 -5.37 7.78 -0.43
C ILE A 112 -5.42 8.54 0.90
N CYS A 113 -5.36 7.80 2.00
CA CYS A 113 -5.46 8.39 3.34
C CYS A 113 -4.40 7.82 4.28
N PHE A 114 -3.69 8.74 4.96
CA PHE A 114 -2.65 8.43 5.95
C PHE A 114 -3.00 9.11 7.28
N PRO A 115 -3.75 8.45 8.18
CA PRO A 115 -4.07 8.99 9.50
C PRO A 115 -2.81 9.33 10.31
N ALA A 116 -2.91 10.28 11.24
CA ALA A 116 -1.78 10.68 12.09
C ALA A 116 -1.17 9.51 12.88
N GLY A 117 -1.96 8.50 13.20
CA GLY A 117 -1.53 7.31 13.94
C GLY A 117 -0.43 6.51 13.26
N ILE A 118 -0.37 6.47 11.92
CA ILE A 118 0.70 5.78 11.19
C ILE A 118 1.96 6.64 11.03
N LEU A 119 1.87 7.96 11.22
CA LEU A 119 2.98 8.90 10.99
C LEU A 119 3.95 8.95 12.19
N GLN A 120 4.36 7.81 12.69
CA GLN A 120 5.28 7.62 13.79
C GLN A 120 6.09 6.33 13.61
N TYR A 121 7.14 6.15 14.41
CA TYR A 121 7.93 4.92 14.41
C TYR A 121 7.04 3.67 14.59
N PRO A 122 7.25 2.57 13.85
CA PRO A 122 8.35 2.30 12.92
C PRO A 122 8.11 2.77 11.48
N PHE A 123 7.01 3.46 11.16
CA PHE A 123 6.68 3.88 9.81
C PHE A 123 7.36 5.20 9.42
N PHE A 124 7.42 6.16 10.34
CA PHE A 124 7.99 7.48 10.10
C PHE A 124 8.76 7.99 11.31
N ASP A 125 9.95 8.56 11.07
CA ASP A 125 10.71 9.30 12.07
C ASP A 125 11.28 10.58 11.46
N MET A 126 10.94 11.74 12.05
CA MET A 126 11.43 13.05 11.61
C MET A 126 12.95 13.19 11.71
N ASN A 127 13.58 12.44 12.60
CA ASN A 127 15.02 12.50 12.85
C ASN A 127 15.81 11.45 12.06
N ALA A 128 15.13 10.47 11.45
CA ALA A 128 15.77 9.49 10.59
C ALA A 128 16.11 10.07 9.21
N ASP A 129 17.02 9.40 8.52
CA ASP A 129 17.39 9.75 7.16
C ASP A 129 16.33 9.32 6.11
N ASP A 130 16.56 9.70 4.87
CA ASP A 130 15.64 9.37 3.78
C ASP A 130 15.61 7.87 3.49
N ALA A 131 16.70 7.12 3.70
CA ALA A 131 16.72 5.69 3.49
C ALA A 131 15.70 4.99 4.40
N PHE A 132 15.65 5.37 5.69
CA PHE A 132 14.66 4.86 6.64
C PHE A 132 13.24 5.27 6.23
N ASN A 133 12.97 6.55 6.01
CA ASN A 133 11.61 7.03 5.78
C ASN A 133 11.04 6.57 4.43
N TYR A 134 11.84 6.53 3.36
CA TYR A 134 11.40 5.95 2.09
C TYR A 134 11.21 4.43 2.18
N GLY A 135 12.05 3.72 2.95
CA GLY A 135 11.92 2.28 3.17
C GLY A 135 10.71 1.88 4.01
N ALA A 136 10.25 2.76 4.89
CA ALA A 136 9.10 2.53 5.78
C ALA A 136 7.83 3.20 5.23
N ILE A 137 7.53 4.44 5.64
CA ILE A 137 6.28 5.13 5.23
C ILE A 137 6.24 5.35 3.71
N GLY A 138 7.38 5.53 3.05
CA GLY A 138 7.43 5.69 1.61
C GLY A 138 6.91 4.48 0.86
N VAL A 139 7.24 3.26 1.31
CA VAL A 139 6.68 2.03 0.74
C VAL A 139 5.18 1.94 1.01
N VAL A 140 4.68 2.34 2.18
CA VAL A 140 3.24 2.39 2.47
C VAL A 140 2.54 3.38 1.54
N ILE A 141 3.11 4.56 1.31
CA ILE A 141 2.56 5.53 0.35
C ILE A 141 2.47 4.94 -1.06
N GLY A 142 3.55 4.31 -1.52
CA GLY A 142 3.57 3.64 -2.83
C GLY A 142 2.60 2.46 -2.91
N HIS A 143 2.40 1.71 -1.80
CA HIS A 143 1.43 0.64 -1.67
C HIS A 143 -0.01 1.15 -1.88
N GLU A 144 -0.43 2.18 -1.14
CA GLU A 144 -1.77 2.76 -1.30
C GLU A 144 -1.99 3.32 -2.70
N MET A 145 -0.99 3.93 -3.30
CA MET A 145 -1.08 4.40 -4.69
C MET A 145 -1.22 3.24 -5.68
N THR A 146 -0.51 2.13 -5.44
CA THR A 146 -0.55 0.96 -6.31
C THR A 146 -1.91 0.27 -6.25
N HIS A 147 -2.65 0.35 -5.13
CA HIS A 147 -4.03 -0.12 -5.05
C HIS A 147 -4.96 0.53 -6.07
N GLY A 148 -4.67 1.73 -6.54
CA GLY A 148 -5.40 2.33 -7.67
C GLY A 148 -5.26 1.56 -8.99
N PHE A 149 -4.28 0.66 -9.08
CA PHE A 149 -3.89 -0.06 -10.29
C PHE A 149 -3.68 -1.56 -10.05
N ASP A 150 -4.08 -2.10 -8.89
CA ASP A 150 -4.10 -3.54 -8.63
C ASP A 150 -5.25 -4.24 -9.34
N ASP A 151 -5.47 -5.53 -9.08
CA ASP A 151 -6.51 -6.34 -9.72
C ASP A 151 -7.93 -5.83 -9.49
N GLN A 152 -8.19 -5.13 -8.37
CA GLN A 152 -9.49 -4.55 -8.05
C GLN A 152 -9.54 -3.06 -8.42
N GLY A 153 -8.55 -2.27 -8.01
CA GLY A 153 -8.52 -0.83 -8.21
C GLY A 153 -8.48 -0.43 -9.69
N ARG A 154 -7.83 -1.24 -10.55
CA ARG A 154 -7.80 -1.02 -12.00
C ARG A 154 -9.18 -1.00 -12.66
N GLN A 155 -10.19 -1.58 -12.00
CA GLN A 155 -11.55 -1.64 -12.53
C GLN A 155 -12.32 -0.32 -12.34
N TYR A 156 -11.78 0.63 -11.55
CA TYR A 156 -12.39 1.92 -11.31
C TYR A 156 -11.68 3.01 -12.09
N ASP A 157 -12.46 3.90 -12.71
CA ASP A 157 -11.91 5.06 -13.41
C ASP A 157 -11.46 6.18 -12.44
N LYS A 158 -10.91 7.25 -12.98
CA LYS A 158 -10.42 8.41 -12.21
C LYS A 158 -11.51 9.15 -11.39
N ASP A 159 -12.77 8.92 -11.70
CA ASP A 159 -13.92 9.55 -11.05
C ASP A 159 -14.56 8.61 -10.00
N GLY A 160 -14.02 7.39 -9.82
CA GLY A 160 -14.48 6.37 -8.88
C GLY A 160 -15.62 5.51 -9.39
N ASN A 161 -15.90 5.51 -10.68
CA ASN A 161 -16.90 4.65 -11.27
C ASN A 161 -16.30 3.29 -11.62
N LEU A 162 -17.07 2.22 -11.34
CA LEU A 162 -16.73 0.88 -11.82
C LEU A 162 -16.89 0.86 -13.36
N LYS A 163 -15.79 1.04 -14.05
CA LYS A 163 -15.75 1.18 -15.49
C LYS A 163 -14.41 0.68 -16.02
N ASP A 164 -14.47 -0.29 -16.92
CA ASP A 164 -13.28 -0.75 -17.63
C ASP A 164 -12.75 0.35 -18.56
N TRP A 165 -11.49 0.72 -18.37
CA TRP A 165 -10.78 1.75 -19.14
C TRP A 165 -9.49 1.22 -19.78
N TRP A 166 -9.19 -0.07 -19.54
CA TRP A 166 -8.06 -0.76 -20.13
C TRP A 166 -8.39 -1.26 -21.54
N THR A 167 -7.37 -1.45 -22.38
CA THR A 167 -7.55 -2.25 -23.59
C THR A 167 -7.63 -3.73 -23.20
N GLU A 168 -8.31 -4.55 -24.02
CA GLU A 168 -8.41 -6.00 -23.78
C GLU A 168 -7.03 -6.66 -23.73
N GLU A 169 -6.09 -6.21 -24.56
CA GLU A 169 -4.71 -6.71 -24.59
C GLU A 169 -3.96 -6.35 -23.32
N ASP A 170 -4.07 -5.11 -22.83
CA ASP A 170 -3.41 -4.68 -21.59
C ASP A 170 -4.00 -5.38 -20.37
N ALA A 171 -5.32 -5.58 -20.34
CA ALA A 171 -5.97 -6.35 -19.27
C ALA A 171 -5.44 -7.78 -19.22
N LYS A 172 -5.32 -8.45 -20.36
CA LYS A 172 -4.74 -9.78 -20.47
C LYS A 172 -3.26 -9.80 -20.05
N ASN A 173 -2.47 -8.85 -20.53
CA ASN A 173 -1.06 -8.70 -20.16
C ASN A 173 -0.88 -8.52 -18.63
N PHE A 174 -1.76 -7.77 -17.98
CA PHE A 174 -1.78 -7.61 -16.53
C PHE A 174 -2.11 -8.94 -15.84
N GLU A 175 -3.16 -9.65 -16.28
CA GLU A 175 -3.60 -10.91 -15.69
C GLU A 175 -2.52 -12.00 -15.78
N GLU A 176 -1.82 -12.10 -16.92
CA GLU A 176 -0.70 -13.03 -17.08
C GLU A 176 0.43 -12.75 -16.08
N ARG A 177 0.76 -11.49 -15.81
CA ARG A 177 1.75 -11.08 -14.82
C ARG A 177 1.28 -11.28 -13.40
N ALA A 178 0.02 -10.96 -13.13
CA ALA A 178 -0.62 -11.20 -11.84
C ALA A 178 -0.63 -12.70 -11.49
N GLN A 179 -0.83 -13.57 -12.47
CA GLN A 179 -0.79 -15.02 -12.27
C GLN A 179 0.59 -15.52 -11.81
N VAL A 180 1.69 -14.86 -12.22
CA VAL A 180 3.04 -15.18 -11.71
C VAL A 180 3.09 -14.92 -10.19
N MET A 181 2.51 -13.79 -9.73
CA MET A 181 2.40 -13.45 -8.31
C MET A 181 1.56 -14.49 -7.56
N VAL A 182 0.38 -14.84 -8.08
CA VAL A 182 -0.48 -15.87 -7.47
C VAL A 182 0.26 -17.18 -7.29
N ASN A 183 0.88 -17.69 -8.36
CA ASN A 183 1.60 -18.97 -8.33
C ASN A 183 2.78 -18.96 -7.34
N PHE A 184 3.48 -17.83 -7.24
CA PHE A 184 4.58 -17.69 -6.30
C PHE A 184 4.08 -17.76 -4.84
N PHE A 185 3.05 -16.97 -4.49
CA PHE A 185 2.52 -16.98 -3.13
C PHE A 185 1.82 -18.30 -2.78
N ASP A 186 1.11 -18.94 -3.71
CA ASP A 186 0.53 -20.27 -3.51
C ASP A 186 1.59 -21.34 -3.19
N SER A 187 2.82 -21.15 -3.64
CA SER A 187 3.93 -22.07 -3.34
C SER A 187 4.47 -21.95 -1.91
N ILE A 188 4.12 -20.90 -1.18
CA ILE A 188 4.65 -20.60 0.15
C ILE A 188 3.93 -21.44 1.21
N GLU A 189 4.66 -22.29 1.91
CA GLU A 189 4.17 -23.01 3.08
C GLU A 189 4.26 -22.11 4.32
N VAL A 190 3.10 -21.69 4.84
CA VAL A 190 2.99 -20.77 5.99
C VAL A 190 2.97 -21.49 7.34
N ALA A 191 2.53 -22.75 7.35
CA ALA A 191 2.56 -23.69 8.47
C ALA A 191 2.62 -25.11 7.92
N PRO A 192 2.99 -26.15 8.69
CA PRO A 192 3.12 -27.52 8.20
C PRO A 192 1.87 -27.99 7.44
N GLY A 193 2.03 -28.24 6.13
CA GLY A 193 0.95 -28.65 5.23
C GLY A 193 -0.08 -27.57 4.89
N VAL A 194 0.16 -26.30 5.23
CA VAL A 194 -0.74 -25.18 4.94
C VAL A 194 -0.01 -24.16 4.07
N HIS A 195 -0.54 -23.90 2.88
CA HIS A 195 -0.01 -22.93 1.95
C HIS A 195 -0.76 -21.59 2.05
N ALA A 196 -0.09 -20.53 1.68
CA ALA A 196 -0.71 -19.21 1.47
C ALA A 196 -1.75 -19.30 0.34
N ASN A 197 -2.62 -18.31 0.25
CA ASN A 197 -3.60 -18.19 -0.83
C ASN A 197 -3.25 -16.97 -1.67
N GLY A 198 -2.47 -17.19 -2.73
CA GLY A 198 -1.99 -16.14 -3.61
C GLY A 198 -3.10 -15.39 -4.33
N GLN A 199 -4.23 -16.06 -4.63
CA GLN A 199 -5.38 -15.40 -5.23
C GLN A 199 -6.11 -14.48 -4.24
N LEU A 200 -6.28 -14.90 -2.99
CA LEU A 200 -6.90 -14.09 -1.94
C LEU A 200 -6.07 -12.84 -1.62
N THR A 201 -4.75 -12.98 -1.64
CA THR A 201 -3.82 -11.91 -1.25
C THR A 201 -3.23 -11.14 -2.45
N LEU A 202 -3.77 -11.33 -3.66
CA LEU A 202 -3.18 -10.81 -4.90
C LEU A 202 -3.06 -9.28 -4.89
N GLY A 203 -4.14 -8.56 -4.58
CA GLY A 203 -4.14 -7.10 -4.59
C GLY A 203 -3.11 -6.52 -3.63
N GLU A 204 -3.04 -7.05 -2.42
CA GLU A 204 -2.07 -6.65 -1.40
C GLU A 204 -0.62 -6.95 -1.80
N ASN A 205 -0.38 -8.11 -2.40
CA ASN A 205 0.96 -8.47 -2.88
C ASN A 205 1.39 -7.60 -4.07
N ILE A 206 0.47 -7.23 -4.97
CA ILE A 206 0.73 -6.28 -6.05
C ILE A 206 1.05 -4.90 -5.47
N ALA A 207 0.30 -4.46 -4.46
CA ALA A 207 0.49 -3.18 -3.80
C ALA A 207 1.85 -3.11 -3.06
N ASP A 208 2.25 -4.16 -2.36
CA ASP A 208 3.58 -4.26 -1.73
C ASP A 208 4.71 -4.22 -2.77
N HIS A 209 4.58 -4.98 -3.86
CA HIS A 209 5.56 -5.00 -4.94
C HIS A 209 5.70 -3.61 -5.59
N GLY A 210 4.57 -2.98 -5.95
CA GLY A 210 4.55 -1.64 -6.53
C GLY A 210 5.08 -0.60 -5.55
N GLY A 211 4.67 -0.67 -4.29
CA GLY A 211 5.14 0.21 -3.22
C GLY A 211 6.66 0.19 -3.05
N LEU A 212 7.26 -1.00 -3.00
CA LEU A 212 8.72 -1.17 -2.95
C LEU A 212 9.43 -0.56 -4.17
N GLN A 213 8.95 -0.87 -5.37
CA GLN A 213 9.54 -0.38 -6.63
C GLN A 213 9.46 1.14 -6.74
N VAL A 214 8.28 1.70 -6.47
CA VAL A 214 8.01 3.14 -6.62
C VAL A 214 8.74 3.95 -5.56
N SER A 215 8.71 3.49 -4.29
CA SER A 215 9.40 4.17 -3.19
C SER A 215 10.92 4.10 -3.33
N TYR A 216 11.46 2.96 -3.77
CA TYR A 216 12.90 2.86 -4.03
C TYR A 216 13.35 3.82 -5.15
N GLN A 217 12.60 3.92 -6.24
CA GLN A 217 12.86 4.89 -7.31
C GLN A 217 12.82 6.33 -6.77
N ALA A 218 11.82 6.65 -5.92
CA ALA A 218 11.72 7.97 -5.29
C ALA A 218 12.90 8.26 -4.35
N PHE A 219 13.32 7.27 -3.56
CA PHE A 219 14.50 7.35 -2.72
C PHE A 219 15.76 7.66 -3.52
N LYS A 220 16.01 6.94 -4.62
CA LYS A 220 17.14 7.19 -5.50
C LYS A 220 17.06 8.58 -6.12
N ASN A 221 15.89 9.01 -6.58
CA ASN A 221 15.71 10.37 -7.14
C ASN A 221 15.95 11.46 -6.10
N ALA A 222 15.52 11.29 -4.85
CA ALA A 222 15.69 12.26 -3.77
C ALA A 222 17.16 12.40 -3.34
N THR A 223 17.92 11.31 -3.39
CA THR A 223 19.30 11.27 -2.87
C THR A 223 20.38 11.54 -3.94
N VAL A 224 20.00 11.72 -5.21
CA VAL A 224 20.95 12.02 -6.30
C VAL A 224 21.82 13.25 -6.02
N GLN A 225 21.19 14.34 -5.52
CA GLN A 225 21.88 15.62 -5.27
C GLN A 225 22.61 15.67 -3.92
N ALA A 226 22.17 14.84 -2.97
CA ALA A 226 22.72 14.74 -1.62
C ALA A 226 22.83 13.26 -1.23
N PRO A 227 23.83 12.54 -1.76
CA PRO A 227 24.00 11.12 -1.46
C PRO A 227 24.20 10.86 0.03
N LEU A 228 23.47 9.89 0.55
CA LEU A 228 23.63 9.43 1.93
C LEU A 228 24.93 8.64 2.08
N LYS A 229 25.43 8.60 3.30
CA LYS A 229 26.63 7.82 3.66
C LYS A 229 26.24 6.49 4.29
N ASP A 230 27.17 5.55 4.27
CA ASP A 230 27.05 4.33 5.07
C ASP A 230 26.98 4.68 6.55
N GLU A 231 26.11 3.98 7.25
CA GLU A 231 25.89 4.18 8.69
C GLU A 231 25.66 2.83 9.37
N ASN A 232 26.28 2.64 10.56
CA ASN A 232 26.20 1.40 11.34
C ASN A 232 26.57 0.13 10.57
N GLY A 233 27.42 0.24 9.55
CA GLY A 233 27.87 -0.88 8.71
C GLY A 233 26.90 -1.22 7.57
N PHE A 234 25.89 -0.41 7.31
CA PHE A 234 24.93 -0.60 6.22
C PHE A 234 24.96 0.55 5.22
N THR A 235 24.86 0.19 3.93
CA THR A 235 24.65 1.18 2.86
C THR A 235 23.25 1.81 2.97
N PRO A 236 23.02 2.97 2.34
CA PRO A 236 21.67 3.58 2.29
C PRO A 236 20.62 2.63 1.69
N GLU A 237 20.98 1.88 0.66
CA GLU A 237 20.09 0.90 0.03
C GLU A 237 19.74 -0.24 0.98
N GLN A 238 20.72 -0.77 1.71
CA GLN A 238 20.46 -1.79 2.75
C GLN A 238 19.54 -1.25 3.83
N ARG A 239 19.76 -0.01 4.30
CA ARG A 239 18.89 0.61 5.32
C ARG A 239 17.45 0.80 4.83
N PHE A 240 17.25 1.13 3.54
CA PHE A 240 15.92 1.19 2.94
C PHE A 240 15.17 -0.15 3.10
N PHE A 241 15.78 -1.26 2.67
CA PHE A 241 15.14 -2.57 2.77
C PHE A 241 15.00 -3.08 4.21
N LEU A 242 15.95 -2.74 5.09
CA LEU A 242 15.86 -3.07 6.52
C LEU A 242 14.75 -2.28 7.21
N ALA A 243 14.52 -1.01 6.85
CA ALA A 243 13.40 -0.21 7.34
C ALA A 243 12.06 -0.84 6.95
N TYR A 244 11.91 -1.26 5.69
CA TYR A 244 10.73 -2.01 5.25
C TYR A 244 10.52 -3.29 6.04
N ALA A 245 11.56 -4.10 6.22
CA ALA A 245 11.46 -5.34 6.99
C ALA A 245 11.08 -5.08 8.46
N ASN A 246 11.58 -3.98 9.06
CA ASN A 246 11.26 -3.61 10.44
C ASN A 246 9.79 -3.23 10.64
N VAL A 247 9.13 -2.63 9.64
CA VAL A 247 7.69 -2.30 9.69
C VAL A 247 6.85 -3.56 9.93
N TRP A 248 7.25 -4.70 9.36
CA TRP A 248 6.53 -5.98 9.43
C TRP A 248 7.08 -6.92 10.50
N ALA A 249 8.04 -6.48 11.31
CA ALA A 249 8.58 -7.29 12.40
C ALA A 249 7.50 -7.60 13.45
N GLY A 250 7.23 -8.87 13.67
CA GLY A 250 6.18 -9.30 14.58
C GLY A 250 6.19 -10.80 14.83
N ASN A 251 5.47 -11.20 15.89
CA ASN A 251 5.25 -12.61 16.23
C ASN A 251 3.75 -12.90 16.24
N ILE A 252 3.35 -13.95 15.54
CA ILE A 252 1.96 -14.39 15.40
C ILE A 252 1.83 -15.78 15.99
N ARG A 253 0.75 -16.03 16.74
CA ARG A 253 0.46 -17.39 17.29
C ARG A 253 0.07 -18.35 16.16
N PRO A 254 0.40 -19.65 16.27
CA PRO A 254 0.09 -20.63 15.22
C PRO A 254 -1.39 -20.67 14.81
N GLU A 255 -2.31 -20.56 15.77
CA GLU A 255 -3.75 -20.54 15.50
C GLU A 255 -4.17 -19.33 14.66
N GLU A 256 -3.54 -18.18 14.93
CA GLU A 256 -3.80 -16.95 14.22
C GLU A 256 -3.20 -16.97 12.80
N ILE A 257 -2.04 -17.60 12.60
CA ILE A 257 -1.50 -17.87 11.26
C ILE A 257 -2.54 -18.62 10.41
N LEU A 258 -3.11 -19.69 10.95
CA LEU A 258 -4.11 -20.49 10.25
C LEU A 258 -5.40 -19.72 9.95
N ARG A 259 -5.82 -18.85 10.88
CA ARG A 259 -7.02 -18.01 10.70
C ARG A 259 -6.80 -16.96 9.63
N LEU A 260 -5.71 -16.20 9.72
CA LEU A 260 -5.38 -15.13 8.77
C LEU A 260 -5.17 -15.67 7.36
N THR A 261 -4.46 -16.78 7.20
CA THR A 261 -4.24 -17.40 5.87
C THR A 261 -5.54 -17.73 5.12
N LYS A 262 -6.65 -17.93 5.85
CA LYS A 262 -7.95 -18.25 5.25
C LYS A 262 -8.87 -17.05 5.03
N LEU A 263 -8.70 -15.98 5.80
CA LEU A 263 -9.69 -14.91 5.91
C LEU A 263 -9.13 -13.51 5.57
N ASP A 264 -7.82 -13.31 5.71
CA ASP A 264 -7.20 -12.02 5.51
C ASP A 264 -6.73 -11.87 4.05
N VAL A 265 -7.03 -10.75 3.45
CA VAL A 265 -6.56 -10.39 2.10
C VAL A 265 -5.07 -10.01 2.07
N HIS A 266 -4.47 -9.78 3.27
CA HIS A 266 -3.04 -9.51 3.39
C HIS A 266 -2.24 -10.80 3.59
N SER A 267 -1.09 -10.89 2.97
CA SER A 267 -0.08 -11.87 3.32
C SER A 267 0.41 -11.63 4.75
N LEU A 268 0.80 -12.70 5.47
CA LEU A 268 1.40 -12.58 6.81
C LEU A 268 2.66 -11.69 6.73
N GLY A 269 2.94 -10.89 7.77
CA GLY A 269 4.03 -9.92 7.80
C GLY A 269 5.39 -10.50 7.35
N LYS A 270 5.72 -11.74 7.79
CA LYS A 270 6.90 -12.46 7.29
C LYS A 270 6.95 -12.56 5.77
N TRP A 271 5.81 -12.76 5.12
CA TRP A 271 5.74 -13.00 3.67
C TRP A 271 5.51 -11.72 2.87
N ARG A 272 5.01 -10.66 3.51
CA ARG A 272 5.08 -9.31 2.95
C ARG A 272 6.54 -8.88 2.74
N VAL A 273 7.47 -9.34 3.58
CA VAL A 273 8.91 -9.11 3.42
C VAL A 273 9.55 -10.19 2.53
N ASN A 274 9.54 -11.45 2.98
CA ASN A 274 10.31 -12.53 2.34
C ASN A 274 9.69 -13.00 1.02
N GLY A 275 8.43 -12.67 0.74
CA GLY A 275 7.77 -12.92 -0.54
C GLY A 275 7.94 -11.75 -1.52
N ALA A 276 7.98 -10.50 -1.03
CA ALA A 276 8.11 -9.33 -1.89
C ALA A 276 9.56 -9.03 -2.28
N LEU A 277 10.52 -9.07 -1.35
CA LEU A 277 11.92 -8.71 -1.62
C LEU A 277 12.59 -9.54 -2.73
N PRO A 278 12.36 -10.86 -2.86
CA PRO A 278 12.90 -11.65 -3.96
C PRO A 278 12.41 -11.22 -5.35
N GLN A 279 11.36 -10.41 -5.44
CA GLN A 279 10.84 -9.85 -6.69
C GLN A 279 11.58 -8.57 -7.11
N ILE A 280 12.39 -7.96 -6.22
CA ILE A 280 12.96 -6.61 -6.38
C ILE A 280 14.42 -6.70 -6.79
N GLY A 281 14.76 -6.32 -8.02
CA GLY A 281 16.14 -6.38 -8.53
C GLY A 281 17.16 -5.61 -7.68
N ALA A 282 16.81 -4.40 -7.22
CA ALA A 282 17.67 -3.58 -6.38
C ALA A 282 18.00 -4.21 -5.02
N TRP A 283 17.16 -5.11 -4.50
CA TRP A 283 17.45 -5.83 -3.27
C TRP A 283 18.63 -6.81 -3.46
N TYR A 284 18.71 -7.47 -4.61
CA TYR A 284 19.83 -8.36 -4.95
C TYR A 284 21.15 -7.60 -4.98
N GLU A 285 21.15 -6.41 -5.59
CA GLU A 285 22.31 -5.53 -5.66
C GLU A 285 22.74 -5.02 -4.27
N ALA A 286 21.77 -4.65 -3.41
CA ALA A 286 22.04 -4.12 -2.08
C ALA A 286 22.65 -5.15 -1.13
N PHE A 287 22.33 -6.43 -1.27
CA PHE A 287 22.78 -7.50 -0.36
C PHE A 287 23.67 -8.56 -1.02
N ASP A 288 24.13 -8.31 -2.25
CA ASP A 288 24.95 -9.25 -3.02
C ASP A 288 24.36 -10.67 -3.10
N VAL A 289 23.02 -10.76 -3.25
CA VAL A 289 22.26 -12.02 -3.25
C VAL A 289 22.59 -12.81 -4.52
N THR A 290 22.97 -14.05 -4.35
CA THR A 290 23.39 -14.97 -5.42
C THR A 290 22.52 -16.21 -5.51
N GLU A 291 22.73 -17.05 -6.52
CA GLU A 291 21.97 -18.32 -6.71
C GLU A 291 22.10 -19.31 -5.55
N ASP A 292 23.12 -19.15 -4.70
CA ASP A 292 23.34 -20.00 -3.52
C ASP A 292 22.48 -19.56 -2.32
N ASP A 293 21.83 -18.39 -2.39
CA ASP A 293 21.03 -17.89 -1.28
C ASP A 293 19.61 -18.48 -1.27
N PRO A 294 19.07 -18.85 -0.10
CA PRO A 294 17.74 -19.46 0.02
C PRO A 294 16.58 -18.61 -0.49
N MET A 295 16.76 -17.28 -0.56
CA MET A 295 15.75 -16.33 -1.05
C MET A 295 15.98 -15.95 -2.51
N PHE A 296 16.96 -16.55 -3.20
CA PHE A 296 17.20 -16.27 -4.61
C PHE A 296 16.00 -16.70 -5.46
N LEU A 297 15.56 -15.82 -6.34
CA LEU A 297 14.54 -16.10 -7.36
C LEU A 297 15.10 -15.71 -8.74
N PRO A 298 15.16 -16.62 -9.71
CA PRO A 298 15.61 -16.34 -11.07
C PRO A 298 14.82 -15.18 -11.71
N VAL A 299 15.47 -14.37 -12.52
CA VAL A 299 14.87 -13.15 -13.11
C VAL A 299 13.58 -13.47 -13.90
N ASP A 300 13.57 -14.58 -14.64
CA ASP A 300 12.42 -15.04 -15.42
C ASP A 300 11.23 -15.54 -14.56
N LYS A 301 11.46 -15.72 -13.26
CA LYS A 301 10.45 -16.10 -12.26
C LYS A 301 9.91 -14.91 -11.47
N ARG A 302 10.56 -13.73 -11.58
CA ARG A 302 10.15 -12.54 -10.84
C ARG A 302 8.92 -11.90 -11.47
N VAL A 303 8.09 -11.33 -10.61
CA VAL A 303 6.95 -10.53 -11.04
C VAL A 303 7.43 -9.26 -11.73
N SER A 304 6.77 -8.88 -12.81
CA SER A 304 7.06 -7.67 -13.59
C SER A 304 5.74 -6.98 -13.96
N ILE A 305 5.11 -6.35 -12.97
CA ILE A 305 3.88 -5.55 -13.17
C ILE A 305 4.24 -4.07 -13.21
N TRP A 306 4.80 -3.52 -12.12
CA TRP A 306 5.13 -2.10 -11.96
C TRP A 306 6.63 -1.83 -11.96
#